data_605e0221f731eb2c970bc0e87e04740f
#
_entry.id   605e0221f731eb2c970bc0e87e04740f
#
_cell.length_a   1.000
_cell.length_b   1.000
_cell.length_c   1.000
_cell.angle_alpha   90.00
_cell.angle_beta   90.00
_cell.angle_gamma   90.00
#
_symmetry.space_group_name_H-M   'P 1'
#
loop_
_entity.id
_entity.type
_entity.pdbx_description
1 polymer ?
#
loop_
_entity_poly.entity_id
_entity_poly.type
_entity_poly.pdbx_seq_one_letter_code
_entity_poly.pdbx_strand_id
1 'polypeptide(L)' 'MLSVQRRKEIFRILHSQGQVQLHDLANRFRVSVMTIRRDLELLEQEGKARRVHGGR' A
#
# COMPACT_ATOMS: atom_id res chain seq x y z
N MET A 1 14.68 -3.02 1.55
CA MET A 1 14.02 -2.29 0.45
C MET A 1 13.72 -0.87 0.92
N LEU A 2 14.01 0.08 0.08
CA LEU A 2 13.74 1.48 0.41
C LEU A 2 12.24 1.75 0.37
N SER A 3 11.80 2.67 1.22
CA SER A 3 10.37 2.97 1.32
C SER A 3 9.78 3.48 0.01
N VAL A 4 10.56 4.24 -0.74
CA VAL A 4 10.09 4.72 -2.05
C VAL A 4 9.84 3.56 -3.00
N GLN A 5 10.78 2.61 -3.04
CA GLN A 5 10.62 1.43 -3.89
C GLN A 5 9.45 0.57 -3.43
N ARG A 6 9.28 0.45 -2.11
CA ARG A 6 8.17 -0.32 -1.57
C ARG A 6 6.84 0.31 -1.98
N ARG A 7 6.73 1.62 -1.87
CA ARG A 7 5.48 2.30 -2.25
C ARG A 7 5.19 2.15 -3.74
N LYS A 8 6.23 2.21 -4.58
CA LYS A 8 6.03 1.99 -6.01
C LYS A 8 5.49 0.59 -6.29
N GLU A 9 6.03 -0.38 -5.59
CA GLU A 9 5.59 -1.76 -5.77
C GLU A 9 4.17 -1.94 -5.28
N ILE A 10 3.83 -1.34 -4.14
CA ILE A 10 2.47 -1.39 -3.62
C ILE A 10 1.50 -0.76 -4.62
N PHE A 11 1.89 0.38 -5.17
CA PHE A 11 1.05 1.04 -6.16
C PHE A 11 0.82 0.13 -7.36
N ARG A 12 1.86 -0.51 -7.84
CA ARG A 12 1.76 -1.41 -8.98
C ARG A 12 0.80 -2.57 -8.69
N ILE A 13 0.94 -3.15 -7.52
CA ILE A 13 0.07 -4.26 -7.12
C ILE A 13 -1.38 -3.79 -7.02
N LEU A 14 -1.58 -2.67 -6.38
CA LEU A 14 -2.92 -2.12 -6.20
C LEU A 14 -3.56 -1.83 -7.56
N HIS A 15 -2.80 -1.26 -8.47
CA HIS A 15 -3.31 -0.92 -9.79
C HIS A 15 -3.64 -2.17 -10.59
N SER A 16 -2.84 -3.21 -10.43
CA SER A 16 -3.02 -4.44 -11.16
C SER A 16 -4.19 -5.27 -10.62
N GLN A 17 -4.35 -5.31 -9.30
CA GLN A 17 -5.33 -6.18 -8.68
C GLN A 17 -6.57 -5.47 -8.17
N GLY A 18 -6.52 -4.14 -8.13
CA GLY A 18 -7.66 -3.36 -7.70
C GLY A 18 -7.78 -3.20 -6.20
N GLN A 19 -7.13 -4.04 -5.44
CA GLN A 19 -7.13 -3.94 -3.99
C GLN A 19 -5.97 -4.72 -3.42
N VAL A 20 -5.64 -4.44 -2.17
CA VAL A 20 -4.54 -5.12 -1.50
C VAL A 20 -4.95 -5.47 -0.08
N GLN A 21 -4.28 -6.45 0.48
CA GLN A 21 -4.47 -6.85 1.87
C GLN A 21 -3.27 -6.40 2.66
N LEU A 22 -3.51 -5.69 3.75
CA LEU A 22 -2.42 -5.14 4.55
C LEU A 22 -1.48 -6.21 5.07
N HIS A 23 -2.03 -7.31 5.57
CA HIS A 23 -1.21 -8.38 6.13
C HIS A 23 -0.35 -9.04 5.06
N ASP A 24 -0.92 -9.23 3.88
CA ASP A 24 -0.16 -9.83 2.79
C ASP A 24 1.01 -8.95 2.40
N LEU A 25 0.77 -7.66 2.29
CA LEU A 25 1.85 -6.74 1.95
C LEU A 25 2.90 -6.68 3.04
N ALA A 26 2.46 -6.66 4.29
CA ALA A 26 3.40 -6.63 5.40
C ALA A 26 4.32 -7.84 5.37
N ASN A 27 3.75 -9.01 5.13
CA ASN A 27 4.55 -10.23 5.02
C ASN A 27 5.47 -10.19 3.81
N ARG A 28 4.95 -9.72 2.70
CA ARG A 28 5.70 -9.68 1.46
C ARG A 28 6.94 -8.81 1.59
N PHE A 29 6.79 -7.66 2.23
CA PHE A 29 7.87 -6.69 2.36
C PHE A 29 8.59 -6.78 3.69
N ARG A 30 8.15 -7.68 4.56
CA ARG A 30 8.77 -7.90 5.87
C ARG A 30 8.79 -6.64 6.71
N VAL A 31 7.66 -5.96 6.75
CA VAL A 31 7.48 -4.78 7.57
C VAL A 31 6.19 -4.95 8.36
N SER A 32 5.95 -4.03 9.27
CA SER A 32 4.72 -4.09 10.06
C SER A 32 3.52 -3.65 9.22
N VAL A 33 2.35 -4.07 9.65
CA VAL A 33 1.10 -3.64 9.02
C VAL A 33 0.99 -2.11 9.08
N MET A 34 1.45 -1.54 10.19
CA MET A 34 1.41 -0.09 10.36
C MET A 34 2.22 0.62 9.28
N THR A 35 3.37 0.07 8.93
CA THR A 35 4.21 0.63 7.87
C THR A 35 3.48 0.61 6.54
N ILE A 36 2.81 -0.51 6.23
CA ILE A 36 2.05 -0.61 4.99
C ILE A 36 0.90 0.39 4.98
N ARG A 37 0.23 0.51 6.11
CA ARG A 37 -0.88 1.46 6.22
C ARG A 37 -0.41 2.88 5.94
N ARG A 38 0.75 3.24 6.48
CA ARG A 38 1.32 4.56 6.26
C ARG A 38 1.70 4.75 4.78
N ASP A 39 2.25 3.71 4.16
CA ASP A 39 2.58 3.78 2.74
C ASP A 39 1.33 4.04 1.91
N LEU A 40 0.24 3.36 2.24
CA LEU A 40 -1.00 3.55 1.50
C LEU A 40 -1.57 4.95 1.70
N GLU A 41 -1.45 5.49 2.91
CA GLU A 41 -1.88 6.85 3.17
C GLU A 41 -1.10 7.85 2.32
N LEU A 42 0.21 7.63 2.19
CA LEU A 42 1.02 8.51 1.38
C LEU A 42 0.64 8.42 -0.10
N LEU A 43 0.37 7.21 -0.57
CA LEU A 43 -0.08 7.03 -1.95
C LEU A 43 -1.42 7.73 -2.17
N GLU A 44 -2.30 7.68 -1.19
CA GLU A 44 -3.57 8.37 -1.26
C GLU A 44 -3.39 9.87 -1.36
N GLN A 45 -2.51 10.41 -0.54
CA GLN A 45 -2.24 11.85 -0.53
C GLN A 45 -1.66 12.32 -1.86
N GLU A 46 -0.92 11.44 -2.51
CA GLU A 46 -0.33 11.77 -3.81
C GLU A 46 -1.31 11.56 -4.96
N GLY A 47 -2.50 11.11 -4.64
CA GLY A 47 -3.50 10.85 -5.67
C GLY A 47 -3.26 9.58 -6.44
N LYS A 48 -2.37 8.72 -5.96
CA LYS A 48 -2.03 7.48 -6.65
C LYS A 48 -2.88 6.30 -6.22
N ALA A 49 -3.59 6.43 -5.11
CA ALA A 49 -4.43 5.36 -4.62
C ALA A 49 -5.68 5.95 -4.02
N ARG A 50 -6.75 5.22 -4.10
CA ARG A 50 -8.00 5.61 -3.50
C ARG A 50 -8.20 4.85 -2.20
N ARG A 51 -8.90 5.47 -1.28
CA ARG A 51 -9.30 4.75 -0.08
C ARG A 51 -10.42 3.80 -0.48
N VAL A 52 -10.13 2.51 -0.42
CA VAL A 52 -11.10 1.52 -0.84
C VAL A 52 -11.62 0.68 0.30
N HIS A 53 -11.02 0.82 1.46
CA HIS A 53 -11.44 0.04 2.61
C HIS A 53 -12.14 0.97 3.59
N GLY A 54 -13.07 0.44 4.28
CA GLY A 54 -13.76 1.14 5.29
C GLY A 54 -14.41 2.37 4.77
N GLY A 55 -14.38 2.42 3.67
CA GLY A 55 -14.90 3.54 3.11
C GLY A 55 -16.30 3.79 3.35
N ARG A 56 -16.14 3.65 3.43
CA ARG A 56 -16.90 4.19 3.59
C ARG A 56 -17.24 4.16 3.50
#